data_030b4774ca5579c5e625fda068db0224
#
_entry.id   030b4774ca5579c5e625fda068db0224
#
_cell.length_a   1.000
_cell.length_b   1.000
_cell.length_c   1.000
_cell.angle_alpha   90.00
_cell.angle_beta   90.00
_cell.angle_gamma   90.00
#
_symmetry.space_group_name_H-M   'P 1'
#
loop_
_entity.id
_entity.type
_entity.pdbx_description
1 polymer ?
#
loop_
_entity_poly.entity_id
_entity_poly.type
_entity_poly.pdbx_seq_one_letter_code
_entity_poly.pdbx_strand_id
1 'polypeptide(L)'
;MREIKNRSEILFIYDIKDANPNGDPMDENKPRIDEETEINIVTDVRLKRTIRDYLHDFRNQEIFIIKETTKEGMQKTREARLKELKIESKTDGEKLLDKYLDLRLFGATIAVEKMPLTWTGPI
;
A
#
# COMPACT_ATOMS: atom_id res chain seq x y z
N MET A 1 0.46 8.29 -19.98
CA MET A 1 1.30 8.24 -18.76
C MET A 1 2.78 8.25 -19.17
N ARG A 2 3.66 8.97 -18.48
CA ARG A 2 5.08 8.98 -18.83
C ARG A 2 5.77 7.81 -18.11
N GLU A 3 6.28 6.85 -18.86
CA GLU A 3 6.96 5.67 -18.31
C GLU A 3 8.32 6.03 -17.71
N ILE A 4 8.67 5.37 -16.60
CA ILE A 4 10.01 5.43 -16.02
C ILE A 4 10.92 4.51 -16.85
N LYS A 5 11.94 5.06 -17.47
CA LYS A 5 12.86 4.33 -18.35
C LYS A 5 14.20 4.01 -17.71
N ASN A 6 14.56 4.69 -16.64
CA ASN A 6 15.85 4.55 -15.98
C ASN A 6 15.70 3.95 -14.60
N ARG A 7 16.64 3.09 -14.21
CA ARG A 7 16.77 2.64 -12.81
C ARG A 7 17.21 3.81 -11.95
N SER A 8 16.62 3.92 -10.75
CA SER A 8 17.02 4.88 -9.73
C SER A 8 17.26 4.16 -8.42
N GLU A 9 18.22 4.63 -7.65
CA GLU A 9 18.46 4.19 -6.28
C GLU A 9 18.14 5.36 -5.35
N ILE A 10 17.34 5.11 -4.32
CA ILE A 10 16.87 6.13 -3.39
C ILE A 10 17.31 5.75 -1.99
N LEU A 11 18.09 6.62 -1.35
CA LEU A 11 18.34 6.54 0.09
C LEU A 11 17.36 7.49 0.79
N PHE A 12 16.42 6.91 1.54
CA PHE A 12 15.44 7.65 2.33
C PHE A 12 15.82 7.56 3.80
N ILE A 13 16.12 8.70 4.41
CA ILE A 13 16.52 8.80 5.83
C ILE A 13 15.49 9.64 6.56
N TYR A 14 15.06 9.17 7.72
CA TYR A 14 14.20 9.92 8.63
C TYR A 14 14.53 9.57 10.07
N ASP A 15 14.21 10.45 10.98
CA ASP A 15 14.34 10.25 12.42
C ASP A 15 12.97 10.34 13.10
N ILE A 16 12.89 9.81 14.32
CA ILE A 16 11.67 9.82 15.12
C ILE A 16 12.05 10.20 16.55
N LYS A 17 11.27 11.11 17.11
CA LYS A 17 11.36 11.49 18.51
C LYS A 17 10.01 11.32 19.19
N ASP A 18 10.02 10.72 20.38
CA ASP A 18 8.84 10.55 21.25
C ASP A 18 7.64 9.83 20.56
N ALA A 19 7.94 8.90 19.64
CA ALA A 19 6.94 8.13 18.91
C ALA A 19 7.40 6.72 18.57
N ASN A 20 6.43 5.81 18.39
CA ASN A 20 6.68 4.43 17.95
C ASN A 20 6.46 4.30 16.44
N PRO A 21 7.52 4.12 15.64
CA PRO A 21 7.39 4.09 14.18
C PRO A 21 6.73 2.82 13.66
N ASN A 22 6.89 1.70 14.36
CA ASN A 22 6.36 0.40 13.95
C ASN A 22 6.14 -0.52 15.14
N GLY A 23 4.97 -0.41 15.75
CA GLY A 23 4.56 -1.29 16.83
C GLY A 23 4.38 -2.73 16.38
N ASP A 24 4.68 -3.68 17.26
CA ASP A 24 4.40 -5.08 17.09
C ASP A 24 3.10 -5.47 17.81
N PRO A 25 2.02 -5.81 17.07
CA PRO A 25 0.75 -6.21 17.68
C PRO A 25 0.85 -7.48 18.54
N MET A 26 1.87 -8.30 18.30
CA MET A 26 2.09 -9.54 19.04
C MET A 26 2.87 -9.32 20.35
N ASP A 27 3.48 -8.16 20.53
CA ASP A 27 4.23 -7.76 21.74
C ASP A 27 3.73 -6.39 22.26
N GLU A 28 2.48 -6.34 22.71
CA GLU A 28 1.87 -5.17 23.35
C GLU A 28 2.07 -3.84 22.58
N ASN A 29 2.21 -3.94 21.27
CA ASN A 29 2.50 -2.82 20.37
C ASN A 29 3.82 -2.09 20.67
N LYS A 30 4.79 -2.75 21.28
CA LYS A 30 6.15 -2.21 21.45
C LYS A 30 6.84 -2.00 20.11
N PRO A 31 7.84 -1.12 20.03
CA PRO A 31 8.64 -0.98 18.82
C PRO A 31 9.27 -2.33 18.43
N ARG A 32 9.23 -2.66 17.15
CA ARG A 32 9.92 -3.86 16.64
C ARG A 32 11.41 -3.71 16.79
N ILE A 33 12.05 -4.69 17.39
CA ILE A 33 13.49 -4.72 17.65
C ILE A 33 14.03 -6.03 17.10
N ASP A 34 15.18 -5.97 16.46
CA ASP A 34 16.00 -7.14 16.18
C ASP A 34 16.69 -7.55 17.49
N GLU A 35 16.41 -8.75 17.97
CA GLU A 35 16.90 -9.23 19.28
C GLU A 35 18.43 -9.41 19.31
N GLU A 36 19.06 -9.68 18.16
CA GLU A 36 20.51 -9.87 18.08
C GLU A 36 21.29 -8.56 18.07
N THR A 37 20.76 -7.57 17.34
CA THR A 37 21.44 -6.28 17.11
C THR A 37 20.93 -5.15 18.00
N GLU A 38 19.80 -5.36 18.68
CA GLU A 38 19.07 -4.33 19.45
C GLU A 38 18.64 -3.11 18.61
N ILE A 39 18.57 -3.29 17.29
CA ILE A 39 18.20 -2.22 16.35
C ILE A 39 16.69 -2.21 16.16
N ASN A 40 16.09 -1.01 16.24
CA ASN A 40 14.68 -0.83 15.91
C ASN A 40 14.44 -1.04 14.41
N ILE A 41 13.41 -1.80 14.09
CA ILE A 41 13.05 -2.13 12.72
C ILE A 41 11.76 -1.39 12.32
N VAL A 42 11.80 -0.72 11.18
CA VAL A 42 10.60 -0.27 10.48
C VAL A 42 10.44 -1.09 9.21
N THR A 43 9.35 -1.85 9.13
CA THR A 43 9.11 -2.72 7.98
C THR A 43 8.75 -1.93 6.73
N ASP A 44 9.09 -2.48 5.56
CA ASP A 44 8.67 -1.99 4.24
C ASP A 44 7.15 -1.76 4.18
N VAL A 45 6.38 -2.72 4.67
CA VAL A 45 4.91 -2.64 4.71
C VAL A 45 4.43 -1.44 5.53
N ARG A 46 5.06 -1.16 6.67
CA ARG A 46 4.70 0.00 7.50
C ARG A 46 5.02 1.32 6.79
N LEU A 47 6.18 1.41 6.18
CA LEU A 47 6.57 2.60 5.42
C LEU A 47 5.61 2.85 4.25
N LYS A 48 5.32 1.82 3.45
CA LYS A 48 4.36 1.90 2.34
C LYS A 48 2.95 2.29 2.83
N ARG A 49 2.53 1.81 4.01
CA ARG A 49 1.26 2.22 4.61
C ARG A 49 1.25 3.71 4.93
N THR A 50 2.31 4.22 5.56
CA THR A 50 2.44 5.65 5.89
C THR A 50 2.40 6.54 4.63
N ILE A 51 3.08 6.11 3.56
CA ILE A 51 3.05 6.84 2.28
C ILE A 51 1.64 6.86 1.67
N ARG A 52 0.92 5.73 1.69
CA ARG A 52 -0.47 5.66 1.21
C ARG A 52 -1.40 6.58 1.99
N ASP A 53 -1.30 6.56 3.33
CA ASP A 53 -2.11 7.42 4.18
C ASP A 53 -1.84 8.90 3.90
N TYR A 54 -0.58 9.30 3.78
CA TYR A 54 -0.21 10.67 3.42
C TYR A 54 -0.77 11.08 2.05
N LEU A 55 -0.64 10.23 1.04
CA LEU A 55 -1.15 10.53 -0.30
C LEU A 55 -2.67 10.68 -0.32
N HIS A 56 -3.37 9.84 0.43
CA HIS A 56 -4.82 9.90 0.56
C HIS A 56 -5.27 11.14 1.34
N ASP A 57 -4.76 11.31 2.57
CA ASP A 57 -5.29 12.28 3.52
C ASP A 57 -4.88 13.72 3.23
N PHE A 58 -3.67 13.91 2.67
CA PHE A 58 -3.10 15.24 2.46
C PHE A 58 -2.90 15.63 0.98
N ARG A 59 -2.95 14.67 0.07
CA ARG A 59 -2.72 14.91 -1.35
C ARG A 59 -3.93 14.59 -2.22
N ASN A 60 -5.05 14.17 -1.61
CA ASN A 60 -6.29 13.78 -2.28
C ASN A 60 -6.08 12.76 -3.42
N GLN A 61 -5.12 11.84 -3.24
CA GLN A 61 -4.88 10.80 -4.21
C GLN A 61 -5.77 9.59 -3.93
N GLU A 62 -6.27 8.98 -4.99
CA GLU A 62 -6.99 7.72 -4.90
C GLU A 62 -6.03 6.58 -4.58
N ILE A 63 -6.32 5.85 -3.50
CA ILE A 63 -5.51 4.72 -3.00
C ILE A 63 -6.35 3.46 -3.02
N PHE A 64 -5.82 2.41 -3.66
CA PHE A 64 -6.51 1.12 -3.74
C PHE A 64 -6.38 0.31 -2.44
N ILE A 65 -5.17 0.21 -1.88
CA ILE A 65 -4.91 -0.54 -0.64
C ILE A 65 -5.14 0.37 0.56
N ILE A 66 -6.41 0.57 0.91
CA ILE A 66 -6.85 1.36 2.06
C ILE A 66 -7.97 0.62 2.80
N LYS A 67 -8.11 0.88 4.09
CA LYS A 67 -9.25 0.39 4.88
C LYS A 67 -10.44 1.30 4.61
N GLU A 68 -11.44 0.79 3.91
CA GLU A 68 -12.73 1.45 3.75
C GLU A 68 -13.78 0.74 4.58
N THR A 69 -14.66 1.50 5.18
CA THR A 69 -15.83 0.99 5.89
C THR A 69 -17.09 1.22 5.06
N THR A 70 -18.00 0.27 5.14
CA THR A 70 -19.35 0.43 4.59
C THR A 70 -20.14 1.43 5.43
N LYS A 71 -21.29 1.89 4.93
CA LYS A 71 -22.22 2.75 5.69
C LYS A 71 -22.68 2.13 7.01
N GLU A 72 -22.59 0.80 7.12
CA GLU A 72 -22.94 0.01 8.30
C GLU A 72 -21.75 -0.24 9.24
N GLY A 73 -20.58 0.38 8.98
CA GLY A 73 -19.39 0.27 9.81
C GLY A 73 -18.55 -1.00 9.60
N MET A 74 -18.91 -1.86 8.64
CA MET A 74 -18.11 -3.05 8.31
C MET A 74 -16.97 -2.74 7.35
N GLN A 75 -15.84 -3.43 7.51
CA GLN A 75 -14.72 -3.27 6.60
C GLN A 75 -15.06 -3.82 5.21
N LYS A 76 -14.89 -2.99 4.17
CA LYS A 76 -15.13 -3.35 2.80
C LYS A 76 -14.05 -4.31 2.30
N THR A 77 -14.44 -5.43 1.71
CA THR A 77 -13.47 -6.38 1.14
C THR A 77 -12.92 -5.90 -0.21
N ARG A 78 -11.76 -6.44 -0.61
CA ARG A 78 -11.18 -6.13 -1.92
C ARG A 78 -12.10 -6.59 -3.05
N GLU A 79 -12.73 -7.75 -2.90
CA GLU A 79 -13.68 -8.29 -3.88
C GLU A 79 -14.89 -7.35 -4.04
N ALA A 80 -15.42 -6.81 -2.96
CA ALA A 80 -16.51 -5.84 -3.02
C ALA A 80 -16.12 -4.59 -3.80
N ARG A 81 -14.89 -4.07 -3.59
CA ARG A 81 -14.37 -2.92 -4.35
C ARG A 81 -14.21 -3.24 -5.84
N LEU A 82 -13.67 -4.41 -6.18
CA LEU A 82 -13.50 -4.81 -7.58
C LEU A 82 -14.85 -4.93 -8.30
N LYS A 83 -15.86 -5.49 -7.63
CA LYS A 83 -17.23 -5.57 -8.16
C LYS A 83 -17.85 -4.20 -8.41
N GLU A 84 -17.70 -3.27 -7.46
CA GLU A 84 -18.16 -1.88 -7.62
C GLU A 84 -17.48 -1.18 -8.81
N LEU A 85 -16.21 -1.46 -9.04
CA LEU A 85 -15.43 -0.91 -10.14
C LEU A 85 -15.68 -1.65 -11.48
N LYS A 86 -16.49 -2.72 -11.46
CA LYS A 86 -16.77 -3.57 -12.63
C LYS A 86 -15.50 -4.10 -13.29
N ILE A 87 -14.57 -4.58 -12.48
CA ILE A 87 -13.31 -5.17 -12.94
C ILE A 87 -13.55 -6.68 -13.13
N GLU A 88 -13.73 -7.09 -14.36
CA GLU A 88 -14.05 -8.49 -14.71
C GLU A 88 -12.99 -9.10 -15.65
N SER A 89 -12.14 -8.28 -16.23
CA SER A 89 -11.15 -8.72 -17.23
C SER A 89 -9.77 -8.10 -17.01
N LYS A 90 -8.77 -8.70 -17.67
CA LYS A 90 -7.40 -8.19 -17.65
C LYS A 90 -7.27 -6.77 -18.25
N THR A 91 -8.08 -6.47 -19.26
CA THR A 91 -8.12 -5.15 -19.90
C THR A 91 -8.68 -4.06 -18.98
N ASP A 92 -9.51 -4.42 -18.00
CA ASP A 92 -9.98 -3.48 -16.98
C ASP A 92 -8.90 -3.11 -15.96
N GLY A 93 -7.83 -3.89 -15.88
CA GLY A 93 -6.69 -3.63 -15.02
C GLY A 93 -6.01 -2.28 -15.28
N GLU A 94 -5.97 -1.83 -16.53
CA GLU A 94 -5.43 -0.50 -16.87
C GLU A 94 -6.21 0.63 -16.21
N LYS A 95 -7.53 0.50 -16.10
CA LYS A 95 -8.40 1.47 -15.41
C LYS A 95 -8.03 1.60 -13.92
N LEU A 96 -7.60 0.49 -13.29
CA LEU A 96 -7.11 0.53 -11.91
C LEU A 96 -5.79 1.30 -11.81
N LEU A 97 -4.86 1.08 -12.73
CA LEU A 97 -3.60 1.82 -12.74
C LEU A 97 -3.81 3.31 -13.00
N ASP A 98 -4.73 3.68 -13.88
CA ASP A 98 -5.03 5.09 -14.14
C ASP A 98 -5.63 5.78 -12.90
N LYS A 99 -6.49 5.07 -12.18
CA LYS A 99 -7.19 5.63 -11.02
C LYS A 99 -6.32 5.64 -9.76
N TYR A 100 -5.60 4.56 -9.46
CA TYR A 100 -4.95 4.36 -8.17
C TYR A 100 -3.44 4.55 -8.21
N LEU A 101 -2.97 5.57 -7.48
CA LEU A 101 -1.56 5.94 -7.47
C LEU A 101 -0.68 4.87 -6.81
N ASP A 102 -1.15 4.25 -5.75
CA ASP A 102 -0.39 3.24 -5.01
C ASP A 102 -0.13 1.96 -5.80
N LEU A 103 -1.02 1.59 -6.71
CA LEU A 103 -0.79 0.47 -7.63
C LEU A 103 0.35 0.77 -8.61
N ARG A 104 0.46 2.02 -9.07
CA ARG A 104 1.57 2.45 -9.93
C ARG A 104 2.90 2.52 -9.19
N LEU A 105 2.90 2.97 -7.92
CA LEU A 105 4.13 3.13 -7.13
C LEU A 105 4.69 1.79 -6.64
N PHE A 106 3.83 0.96 -6.08
CA PHE A 106 4.25 -0.23 -5.33
C PHE A 106 3.93 -1.54 -6.04
N GLY A 107 3.16 -1.48 -7.12
CA GLY A 107 2.59 -2.68 -7.72
C GLY A 107 1.56 -3.35 -6.81
N ALA A 108 0.97 -4.40 -7.30
CA ALA A 108 0.09 -5.29 -6.55
C ALA A 108 -0.20 -6.58 -7.31
N THR A 109 -0.59 -7.62 -6.58
CA THR A 109 -1.25 -8.78 -7.14
C THR A 109 -2.69 -8.82 -6.63
N ILE A 110 -3.65 -8.78 -7.56
CA ILE A 110 -5.07 -8.73 -7.26
C ILE A 110 -5.71 -9.99 -7.86
N ALA A 111 -6.34 -10.80 -7.01
CA ALA A 111 -7.11 -11.95 -7.47
C ALA A 111 -8.43 -11.48 -8.07
N VAL A 112 -8.63 -11.73 -9.35
CA VAL A 112 -9.91 -11.62 -10.06
C VAL A 112 -10.35 -13.03 -10.42
N GLU A 113 -11.62 -13.34 -10.38
CA GLU A 113 -12.24 -14.69 -10.35
C GLU A 113 -11.57 -15.80 -11.19
N LYS A 114 -10.86 -15.49 -12.25
CA LYS A 114 -10.19 -16.49 -13.12
C LYS A 114 -8.74 -16.22 -13.47
N MET A 115 -8.22 -15.00 -13.20
CA MET A 115 -6.82 -14.67 -13.48
C MET A 115 -6.30 -13.57 -12.55
N PRO A 116 -5.12 -13.75 -11.93
CA PRO A 116 -4.53 -12.70 -11.13
C PRO A 116 -4.05 -11.56 -12.03
N LEU A 117 -4.37 -10.33 -11.63
CA LEU A 117 -3.75 -9.12 -12.16
C LEU A 117 -2.51 -8.81 -11.34
N THR A 118 -1.35 -8.75 -11.97
CA THR A 118 -0.09 -8.47 -11.30
C THR A 118 0.63 -7.30 -11.99
N TRP A 119 1.02 -6.33 -11.21
CA TRP A 119 1.84 -5.20 -11.63
C TRP A 119 3.03 -5.07 -10.71
N THR A 120 4.16 -4.68 -11.29
CA THR A 120 5.37 -4.34 -10.54
C THR A 120 5.54 -2.83 -10.58
N GLY A 121 5.64 -2.21 -9.40
CA GLY A 121 5.95 -0.79 -9.28
C GLY A 121 7.47 -0.53 -9.33
N PRO A 122 7.87 0.74 -9.43
CA PRO A 122 9.28 1.15 -9.39
C PRO A 122 9.89 1.08 -7.98
N ILE A 123 9.08 0.87 -6.95
CA ILE A 123 9.48 0.88 -5.54
C ILE A 123 9.04 -0.44 -4.87
#